data_01c82675106d82f1ddc3d9b4a1b257e7
#
_entry.id   01c82675106d82f1ddc3d9b4a1b257e7
#
_cell.length_a   1.000
_cell.length_b   1.000
_cell.length_c   1.000
_cell.angle_alpha   90.00
_cell.angle_beta   90.00
_cell.angle_gamma   90.00
#
_symmetry.space_group_name_H-M   'P 1'
#
loop_
_entity.id
_entity.type
_entity.pdbx_description
1 polymer ?
#
loop_
_entity_poly.entity_id
_entity_poly.type
_entity_poly.pdbx_seq_one_letter_code
_entity_poly.pdbx_strand_id
1 'polypeptide(L)'
;MSIPTDVRWAVRQRAHFACEFCGATETDTGGELTIDHFQPHTKGGTDAPETLVYCCHRCNQYKADYWPTQPEDPPLWHPRHEPIERHLLLLADGTLYPITVVGTFTLKRLRLNRLPLVAYRVRKQSEMAEYRLLARYRDLVVVLEQLHQQQVALLEEQQALLEEQRRLIQLLIQQQA
;
A
#
# COMPACT_ATOMS: atom_id res chain seq x y z
N MET A 1 -25.18 -8.15 23.62
CA MET A 1 -25.06 -6.67 23.65
C MET A 1 -24.49 -6.23 22.31
N SER A 2 -24.92 -5.10 21.76
CA SER A 2 -24.33 -4.60 20.52
C SER A 2 -23.14 -3.70 20.86
N ILE A 3 -22.05 -3.82 20.11
CA ILE A 3 -20.87 -2.96 20.23
C ILE A 3 -21.30 -1.50 20.05
N PRO A 4 -20.93 -0.56 20.95
CA PRO A 4 -21.28 0.85 20.87
C PRO A 4 -20.87 1.48 19.53
N THR A 5 -21.62 2.47 19.05
CA THR A 5 -21.40 3.08 17.72
C THR A 5 -20.07 3.81 17.61
N ASP A 6 -19.64 4.47 18.67
CA ASP A 6 -18.34 5.15 18.76
C ASP A 6 -17.17 4.15 18.70
N VAL A 7 -17.28 3.02 19.38
CA VAL A 7 -16.31 1.92 19.30
C VAL A 7 -16.26 1.33 17.88
N ARG A 8 -17.45 1.08 17.27
CA ARG A 8 -17.52 0.61 15.87
C ARG A 8 -16.79 1.56 14.92
N TRP A 9 -17.04 2.85 15.08
CA TRP A 9 -16.40 3.87 14.26
C TRP A 9 -14.88 3.92 14.46
N ALA A 10 -14.42 3.88 15.70
CA ALA A 10 -12.98 3.85 16.02
C ALA A 10 -12.27 2.63 15.41
N VAL A 11 -12.88 1.43 15.51
CA VAL A 11 -12.34 0.19 14.93
C VAL A 11 -12.27 0.28 13.41
N ARG A 12 -13.31 0.80 12.75
CA ARG A 12 -13.38 0.99 11.30
C ARG A 12 -12.33 1.98 10.80
N GLN A 13 -12.20 3.16 11.44
CA GLN A 13 -11.18 4.15 11.09
C GLN A 13 -9.76 3.62 11.26
N ARG A 14 -9.47 2.96 12.37
CA ARG A 14 -8.18 2.33 12.64
C ARG A 14 -7.79 1.32 11.57
N ALA A 15 -8.75 0.57 11.06
CA ALA A 15 -8.56 -0.40 9.99
C ALA A 15 -8.44 0.26 8.59
N HIS A 16 -8.46 1.58 8.49
CA HIS A 16 -8.43 2.32 7.24
C HIS A 16 -9.51 1.84 6.25
N PHE A 17 -10.71 1.50 6.75
CA PHE A 17 -11.85 1.01 5.97
C PHE A 17 -11.54 -0.26 5.17
N ALA A 18 -10.61 -1.09 5.66
CA ALA A 18 -10.17 -2.33 5.03
C ALA A 18 -10.20 -3.51 5.99
N CYS A 19 -10.37 -4.71 5.46
CA CYS A 19 -10.31 -5.94 6.23
C CYS A 19 -8.91 -6.16 6.80
N GLU A 20 -8.76 -6.17 8.11
CA GLU A 20 -7.49 -6.35 8.81
C GLU A 20 -6.83 -7.72 8.51
N PHE A 21 -7.59 -8.72 8.02
CA PHE A 21 -7.06 -10.03 7.64
C PHE A 21 -6.61 -10.14 6.19
N CYS A 22 -7.35 -9.56 5.24
CA CYS A 22 -7.07 -9.79 3.81
C CYS A 22 -6.83 -8.52 3.00
N GLY A 23 -6.97 -7.34 3.60
CA GLY A 23 -6.72 -6.05 2.98
C GLY A 23 -7.82 -5.55 2.02
N ALA A 24 -8.89 -6.35 1.76
CA ALA A 24 -9.98 -5.89 0.89
C ALA A 24 -10.71 -4.71 1.55
N THR A 25 -10.88 -3.61 0.79
CA THR A 25 -11.52 -2.38 1.29
C THR A 25 -13.04 -2.45 1.21
N GLU A 26 -13.72 -1.49 1.83
CA GLU A 26 -15.17 -1.31 1.69
C GLU A 26 -15.55 -1.07 0.22
N THR A 27 -14.75 -0.33 -0.52
CA THR A 27 -14.94 -0.12 -1.96
C THR A 27 -14.84 -1.42 -2.75
N ASP A 28 -13.86 -2.28 -2.42
CA ASP A 28 -13.68 -3.57 -3.11
C ASP A 28 -14.81 -4.56 -2.78
N THR A 29 -15.45 -4.42 -1.64
CA THR A 29 -16.53 -5.32 -1.17
C THR A 29 -17.94 -4.76 -1.44
N GLY A 30 -18.03 -3.50 -1.85
CA GLY A 30 -19.30 -2.83 -2.14
C GLY A 30 -20.06 -2.35 -0.91
N GLY A 31 -19.40 -2.19 0.26
CA GLY A 31 -20.04 -1.70 1.47
C GLY A 31 -19.24 -1.89 2.75
N GLU A 32 -19.85 -1.45 3.85
CA GLU A 32 -19.24 -1.54 5.18
C GLU A 32 -18.95 -2.98 5.56
N LEU A 33 -17.78 -3.20 6.17
CA LEU A 33 -17.37 -4.51 6.65
C LEU A 33 -17.94 -4.79 8.06
N THR A 34 -17.64 -5.96 8.59
CA THR A 34 -18.11 -6.38 9.92
C THR A 34 -17.06 -6.14 11.00
N ILE A 35 -17.51 -5.97 12.23
CA ILE A 35 -16.63 -6.03 13.40
C ILE A 35 -16.80 -7.39 14.04
N ASP A 36 -15.68 -8.06 14.27
CA ASP A 36 -15.62 -9.37 14.91
C ASP A 36 -14.75 -9.31 16.16
N HIS A 37 -15.06 -10.14 17.13
CA HIS A 37 -14.22 -10.37 18.28
C HIS A 37 -13.08 -11.32 17.89
N PHE A 38 -11.82 -10.85 17.98
CA PHE A 38 -10.68 -11.72 17.68
C PHE A 38 -10.70 -12.96 18.57
N GLN A 39 -10.84 -12.78 19.88
CA GLN A 39 -11.24 -13.82 20.82
C GLN A 39 -12.77 -13.81 20.93
N PRO A 40 -13.47 -14.90 20.59
CA PRO A 40 -14.94 -14.95 20.68
C PRO A 40 -15.45 -14.68 22.11
N HIS A 41 -16.59 -14.01 22.21
CA HIS A 41 -17.25 -13.77 23.52
C HIS A 41 -17.46 -15.06 24.31
N THR A 42 -17.86 -16.13 23.64
CA THR A 42 -18.05 -17.47 24.25
C THR A 42 -16.76 -18.06 24.84
N LYS A 43 -15.61 -17.44 24.52
CA LYS A 43 -14.28 -17.86 24.96
C LYS A 43 -13.57 -16.75 25.75
N GLY A 44 -14.33 -15.82 26.34
CA GLY A 44 -13.81 -14.75 27.19
C GLY A 44 -13.41 -13.46 26.49
N GLY A 45 -13.73 -13.28 25.19
CA GLY A 45 -13.50 -12.03 24.49
C GLY A 45 -14.39 -10.90 25.02
N THR A 46 -13.92 -9.66 24.87
CA THR A 46 -14.57 -8.45 25.35
C THR A 46 -14.86 -7.47 24.20
N ASP A 47 -15.68 -6.44 24.48
CA ASP A 47 -15.97 -5.35 23.53
C ASP A 47 -14.88 -4.26 23.53
N ALA A 48 -13.74 -4.49 24.18
CA ALA A 48 -12.65 -3.54 24.16
C ALA A 48 -12.11 -3.34 22.72
N PRO A 49 -11.84 -2.11 22.28
CA PRO A 49 -11.37 -1.86 20.91
C PRO A 49 -10.16 -2.70 20.49
N GLU A 50 -9.29 -3.05 21.45
CA GLU A 50 -8.08 -3.83 21.22
C GLU A 50 -8.37 -5.29 20.86
N THR A 51 -9.51 -5.82 21.29
CA THR A 51 -9.93 -7.22 21.04
C THR A 51 -10.81 -7.36 19.82
N LEU A 52 -11.23 -6.24 19.24
CA LEU A 52 -12.08 -6.20 18.04
C LEU A 52 -11.23 -6.09 16.76
N VAL A 53 -11.69 -6.71 15.70
CA VAL A 53 -11.10 -6.64 14.36
C VAL A 53 -12.13 -6.21 13.33
N TYR A 54 -11.74 -5.34 12.40
CA TYR A 54 -12.55 -4.97 11.25
C TYR A 54 -12.29 -5.94 10.12
N CYS A 55 -13.30 -6.70 9.69
CA CYS A 55 -13.06 -7.76 8.72
C CYS A 55 -14.23 -7.95 7.74
N CYS A 56 -13.91 -8.37 6.52
CA CYS A 56 -14.92 -8.71 5.55
C CYS A 56 -15.72 -9.94 5.97
N HIS A 57 -16.96 -10.02 5.54
CA HIS A 57 -17.88 -11.11 5.88
C HIS A 57 -17.26 -12.50 5.67
N ARG A 58 -16.48 -12.69 4.58
CA ARG A 58 -15.84 -13.98 4.29
C ARG A 58 -14.73 -14.33 5.28
N CYS A 59 -13.87 -13.36 5.66
CA CYS A 59 -12.84 -13.62 6.66
C CYS A 59 -13.45 -13.88 8.03
N ASN A 60 -14.50 -13.15 8.42
CA ASN A 60 -15.27 -13.40 9.62
C ASN A 60 -15.86 -14.83 9.61
N GLN A 61 -16.55 -15.20 8.54
CA GLN A 61 -17.15 -16.53 8.38
C GLN A 61 -16.11 -17.66 8.47
N TYR A 62 -14.92 -17.51 7.86
CA TYR A 62 -13.89 -18.54 7.90
C TYR A 62 -13.16 -18.59 9.24
N LYS A 63 -12.98 -17.46 9.93
CA LYS A 63 -12.46 -17.42 11.28
C LYS A 63 -13.43 -18.12 12.22
N ALA A 64 -14.73 -17.85 12.08
CA ALA A 64 -15.79 -18.35 12.96
C ALA A 64 -15.46 -18.05 14.45
N ASP A 65 -15.76 -18.97 15.33
CA ASP A 65 -15.48 -18.90 16.76
C ASP A 65 -14.12 -19.53 17.16
N TYR A 66 -13.18 -19.58 16.19
CA TYR A 66 -11.86 -20.15 16.47
C TYR A 66 -11.10 -19.35 17.51
N TRP A 67 -10.62 -20.06 18.51
CA TRP A 67 -9.71 -19.61 19.55
C TRP A 67 -8.94 -20.83 20.07
N PRO A 68 -7.60 -20.78 20.18
CA PRO A 68 -6.83 -21.88 20.74
C PRO A 68 -7.24 -22.12 22.19
N THR A 69 -7.55 -23.38 22.52
CA THR A 69 -8.00 -23.80 23.85
C THR A 69 -7.04 -24.80 24.49
N GLN A 70 -6.22 -25.45 23.67
CA GLN A 70 -5.18 -26.36 24.10
C GLN A 70 -3.79 -25.82 23.71
N PRO A 71 -2.73 -26.20 24.41
CA PRO A 71 -1.37 -25.75 24.08
C PRO A 71 -0.91 -26.11 22.66
N GLU A 72 -1.49 -27.19 22.10
CA GLU A 72 -1.19 -27.72 20.77
C GLU A 72 -1.95 -27.00 19.65
N ASP A 73 -3.00 -26.25 20.01
CA ASP A 73 -3.82 -25.52 19.05
C ASP A 73 -2.98 -24.40 18.41
N PRO A 74 -2.86 -24.35 17.07
CA PRO A 74 -2.06 -23.33 16.43
C PRO A 74 -2.70 -21.94 16.59
N PRO A 75 -1.95 -20.91 16.98
CA PRO A 75 -2.49 -19.56 17.08
C PRO A 75 -2.85 -18.99 15.70
N LEU A 76 -3.96 -18.28 15.64
CA LEU A 76 -4.30 -17.44 14.49
C LEU A 76 -3.45 -16.16 14.54
N TRP A 77 -2.90 -15.73 13.41
CA TRP A 77 -2.22 -14.44 13.30
C TRP A 77 -3.14 -13.29 13.73
N HIS A 78 -2.64 -12.44 14.62
CA HIS A 78 -3.34 -11.25 15.08
C HIS A 78 -2.86 -10.01 14.30
N PRO A 79 -3.75 -9.35 13.52
CA PRO A 79 -3.33 -8.32 12.55
C PRO A 79 -2.70 -7.06 13.17
N ARG A 80 -2.82 -6.85 14.48
CA ARG A 80 -2.28 -5.67 15.17
C ARG A 80 -1.10 -5.96 16.08
N HIS A 81 -0.81 -7.22 16.36
CA HIS A 81 0.32 -7.57 17.21
C HIS A 81 1.62 -7.64 16.42
N GLU A 82 1.53 -8.05 15.16
CA GLU A 82 2.69 -8.18 14.31
C GLU A 82 2.31 -8.09 12.82
N PRO A 83 3.23 -7.63 11.97
CA PRO A 83 2.98 -7.52 10.53
C PRO A 83 2.83 -8.91 9.90
N ILE A 84 1.93 -9.01 8.92
CA ILE A 84 1.62 -10.26 8.21
C ILE A 84 2.84 -10.83 7.47
N GLU A 85 3.77 -9.98 7.07
CA GLU A 85 5.00 -10.32 6.34
C GLU A 85 5.94 -11.21 7.16
N ARG A 86 5.78 -11.25 8.49
CA ARG A 86 6.48 -12.21 9.34
C ARG A 86 6.01 -13.64 9.14
N HIS A 87 4.81 -13.82 8.61
CA HIS A 87 4.15 -15.13 8.51
C HIS A 87 3.85 -15.56 7.09
N LEU A 88 3.60 -14.61 6.19
CA LEU A 88 3.16 -14.85 4.83
C LEU A 88 3.95 -13.99 3.85
N LEU A 89 4.49 -14.61 2.81
CA LEU A 89 5.15 -13.93 1.70
C LEU A 89 4.17 -13.77 0.54
N LEU A 90 3.99 -12.56 0.03
CA LEU A 90 3.21 -12.30 -1.17
C LEU A 90 4.05 -12.57 -2.43
N LEU A 91 3.59 -13.49 -3.27
CA LEU A 91 4.23 -13.86 -4.53
C LEU A 91 3.73 -12.98 -5.70
N ALA A 92 4.47 -13.02 -6.82
CA ALA A 92 4.15 -12.25 -8.01
C ALA A 92 2.81 -12.62 -8.65
N ASP A 93 2.37 -13.86 -8.50
CA ASP A 93 1.08 -14.37 -8.98
C ASP A 93 -0.09 -14.01 -8.05
N GLY A 94 0.15 -13.23 -7.01
CA GLY A 94 -0.85 -12.84 -6.03
C GLY A 94 -1.16 -13.88 -4.97
N THR A 95 -0.51 -15.04 -4.98
CA THR A 95 -0.64 -16.03 -3.92
C THR A 95 0.20 -15.66 -2.69
N LEU A 96 -0.23 -16.13 -1.52
CA LEU A 96 0.52 -16.02 -0.28
C LEU A 96 1.20 -17.35 0.02
N TYR A 97 2.50 -17.29 0.33
CA TYR A 97 3.28 -18.45 0.75
C TYR A 97 3.57 -18.36 2.25
N PRO A 98 3.22 -19.40 3.04
CA PRO A 98 3.44 -19.37 4.48
C PRO A 98 4.90 -19.69 4.83
N ILE A 99 5.47 -18.88 5.72
CA ILE A 99 6.86 -19.02 6.18
C ILE A 99 6.95 -19.38 7.68
N THR A 100 5.81 -19.50 8.35
CA THR A 100 5.71 -19.94 9.75
C THR A 100 4.53 -20.88 9.97
N VAL A 101 4.50 -21.57 11.11
CA VAL A 101 3.35 -22.40 11.53
C VAL A 101 2.08 -21.54 11.66
N VAL A 102 2.19 -20.35 12.27
CA VAL A 102 1.10 -19.37 12.39
C VAL A 102 0.57 -18.97 11.00
N GLY A 103 1.49 -18.64 10.07
CA GLY A 103 1.15 -18.32 8.68
C GLY A 103 0.45 -19.47 7.97
N THR A 104 0.94 -20.69 8.13
CA THR A 104 0.32 -21.89 7.53
C THR A 104 -1.11 -22.09 8.03
N PHE A 105 -1.31 -21.97 9.33
CA PHE A 105 -2.64 -22.10 9.91
C PHE A 105 -3.56 -20.97 9.46
N THR A 106 -3.12 -19.71 9.58
CA THR A 106 -3.90 -18.51 9.20
C THR A 106 -4.31 -18.57 7.73
N LEU A 107 -3.38 -18.92 6.84
CA LEU A 107 -3.63 -19.05 5.41
C LEU A 107 -4.75 -20.07 5.13
N LYS A 108 -4.68 -21.23 5.75
CA LYS A 108 -5.68 -22.29 5.62
C LYS A 108 -7.00 -21.91 6.25
N ARG A 109 -6.99 -21.44 7.50
CA ARG A 109 -8.20 -21.11 8.27
C ARG A 109 -9.02 -20.02 7.59
N LEU A 110 -8.37 -18.91 7.20
CA LEU A 110 -9.05 -17.79 6.56
C LEU A 110 -9.17 -17.93 5.03
N ARG A 111 -8.67 -19.03 4.47
CA ARG A 111 -8.66 -19.30 3.02
C ARG A 111 -8.12 -18.10 2.23
N LEU A 112 -6.96 -17.57 2.67
CA LEU A 112 -6.43 -16.33 2.09
C LEU A 112 -5.98 -16.47 0.62
N ASN A 113 -5.77 -17.67 0.11
CA ASN A 113 -5.50 -17.95 -1.31
C ASN A 113 -6.74 -18.34 -2.12
N ARG A 114 -7.95 -17.99 -1.65
CA ARG A 114 -9.15 -18.12 -2.48
C ARG A 114 -9.05 -17.24 -3.73
N LEU A 115 -9.54 -17.71 -4.87
CA LEU A 115 -9.38 -17.06 -6.18
C LEU A 115 -9.70 -15.55 -6.18
N PRO A 116 -10.81 -15.06 -5.58
CA PRO A 116 -11.10 -13.62 -5.58
C PRO A 116 -10.03 -12.79 -4.86
N LEU A 117 -9.37 -13.31 -3.80
CA LEU A 117 -8.30 -12.60 -3.12
C LEU A 117 -6.97 -12.64 -3.88
N VAL A 118 -6.69 -13.73 -4.58
CA VAL A 118 -5.52 -13.80 -5.47
C VAL A 118 -5.67 -12.76 -6.57
N ALA A 119 -6.81 -12.74 -7.26
CA ALA A 119 -7.10 -11.75 -8.30
C ALA A 119 -7.06 -10.31 -7.78
N TYR A 120 -7.58 -10.07 -6.57
CA TYR A 120 -7.51 -8.77 -5.89
C TYR A 120 -6.06 -8.31 -5.69
N ARG A 121 -5.19 -9.19 -5.17
CA ARG A 121 -3.79 -8.87 -4.94
C ARG A 121 -3.01 -8.61 -6.22
N VAL A 122 -3.24 -9.41 -7.28
CA VAL A 122 -2.64 -9.17 -8.61
C VAL A 122 -3.03 -7.79 -9.14
N ARG A 123 -4.33 -7.43 -9.08
CA ARG A 123 -4.79 -6.10 -9.47
C ARG A 123 -4.09 -4.99 -8.68
N LYS A 124 -4.01 -5.14 -7.35
CA LYS A 124 -3.31 -4.16 -6.49
C LYS A 124 -1.82 -4.04 -6.79
N GLN A 125 -1.14 -5.14 -7.09
CA GLN A 125 0.26 -5.12 -7.53
C GLN A 125 0.42 -4.36 -8.84
N SER A 126 -0.47 -4.56 -9.82
CA SER A 126 -0.46 -3.84 -11.11
C SER A 126 -0.71 -2.35 -10.90
N GLU A 127 -1.75 -1.97 -10.15
CA GLU A 127 -2.04 -0.58 -9.79
C GLU A 127 -0.82 0.12 -9.16
N MET A 128 -0.17 -0.53 -8.22
CA MET A 128 1.04 0.01 -7.56
C MET A 128 2.24 0.13 -8.51
N ALA A 129 2.40 -0.81 -9.45
CA ALA A 129 3.44 -0.75 -10.47
C ALA A 129 3.22 0.42 -11.42
N GLU A 130 1.99 0.65 -11.87
CA GLU A 130 1.60 1.80 -12.70
C GLU A 130 1.85 3.14 -11.96
N TYR A 131 1.46 3.24 -10.70
CA TYR A 131 1.74 4.43 -9.88
C TYR A 131 3.24 4.74 -9.78
N ARG A 132 4.07 3.71 -9.57
CA ARG A 132 5.53 3.87 -9.50
C ARG A 132 6.10 4.31 -10.85
N LEU A 133 5.57 3.79 -11.95
CA LEU A 133 5.98 4.16 -13.30
C LEU A 133 5.62 5.62 -13.58
N LEU A 134 4.40 6.04 -13.29
CA LEU A 134 3.95 7.43 -13.45
C LEU A 134 4.77 8.41 -12.61
N ALA A 135 5.11 8.05 -11.37
CA ALA A 135 5.99 8.87 -10.53
C ALA A 135 7.36 9.08 -11.21
N ARG A 136 7.98 8.02 -11.72
CA ARG A 136 9.27 8.11 -12.44
C ARG A 136 9.18 8.97 -13.70
N TYR A 137 8.07 8.89 -14.46
CA TYR A 137 7.88 9.76 -15.62
C TYR A 137 7.75 11.23 -15.22
N ARG A 138 7.06 11.55 -14.14
CA ARG A 138 6.98 12.93 -13.63
C ARG A 138 8.36 13.46 -13.26
N ASP A 139 9.15 12.67 -12.53
CA ASP A 139 10.51 13.06 -12.14
C ASP A 139 11.39 13.29 -13.38
N LEU A 140 11.28 12.45 -14.42
CA LEU A 140 12.01 12.59 -15.67
C LEU A 140 11.61 13.87 -16.42
N VAL A 141 10.33 14.21 -16.47
CA VAL A 141 9.84 15.45 -17.11
C VAL A 141 10.45 16.67 -16.42
N VAL A 142 10.46 16.72 -15.10
CA VAL A 142 11.07 17.82 -14.34
C VAL A 142 12.57 17.98 -14.67
N VAL A 143 13.30 16.88 -14.74
CA VAL A 143 14.73 16.92 -15.10
C VAL A 143 14.93 17.41 -16.54
N LEU A 144 14.10 16.96 -17.48
CA LEU A 144 14.17 17.40 -18.88
C LEU A 144 13.85 18.90 -19.03
N GLU A 145 12.86 19.41 -18.30
CA GLU A 145 12.55 20.85 -18.28
C GLU A 145 13.72 21.68 -17.75
N GLN A 146 14.36 21.23 -16.67
CA GLN A 146 15.53 21.89 -16.11
C GLN A 146 16.70 21.91 -17.11
N LEU A 147 16.97 20.78 -17.76
CA LEU A 147 18.02 20.69 -18.79
C LEU A 147 17.72 21.60 -19.97
N HIS A 148 16.47 21.66 -20.42
CA HIS A 148 16.06 22.55 -21.50
C HIS A 148 16.27 24.03 -21.14
N GLN A 149 15.87 24.44 -19.91
CA GLN A 149 16.10 25.81 -19.44
C GLN A 149 17.62 26.16 -19.40
N GLN A 150 18.44 25.23 -18.92
CA GLN A 150 19.90 25.42 -18.91
C GLN A 150 20.45 25.55 -20.35
N GLN A 151 19.95 24.73 -21.27
CA GLN A 151 20.38 24.78 -22.67
C GLN A 151 19.99 26.11 -23.33
N VAL A 152 18.80 26.62 -23.08
CA VAL A 152 18.36 27.95 -23.58
C VAL A 152 19.24 29.04 -23.02
N ALA A 153 19.52 29.07 -21.73
CA ALA A 153 20.40 30.06 -21.11
C ALA A 153 21.82 30.04 -21.70
N LEU A 154 22.39 28.85 -21.94
CA LEU A 154 23.71 28.72 -22.58
C LEU A 154 23.71 29.25 -24.03
N LEU A 155 22.64 29.02 -24.79
CA LEU A 155 22.52 29.55 -26.15
C LEU A 155 22.41 31.07 -26.16
N GLU A 156 21.70 31.67 -25.24
CA GLU A 156 21.63 33.14 -25.08
C GLU A 156 22.99 33.73 -24.73
N GLU A 157 23.73 33.11 -23.80
CA GLU A 157 25.08 33.52 -23.44
C GLU A 157 26.04 33.42 -24.64
N GLN A 158 26.00 32.33 -25.41
CA GLN A 158 26.78 32.17 -26.63
C GLN A 158 26.48 33.25 -27.66
N GLN A 159 25.23 33.60 -27.85
CA GLN A 159 24.80 34.66 -28.77
C GLN A 159 25.37 36.03 -28.33
N ALA A 160 25.25 36.34 -27.05
CA ALA A 160 25.83 37.60 -26.51
C ALA A 160 27.33 37.70 -26.70
N LEU A 161 28.07 36.62 -26.45
CA LEU A 161 29.52 36.55 -26.70
C LEU A 161 29.89 36.73 -28.18
N LEU A 162 29.12 36.15 -29.08
CA LEU A 162 29.34 36.31 -30.54
C LEU A 162 29.09 37.77 -31.00
N GLU A 163 28.07 38.42 -30.45
CA GLU A 163 27.80 39.83 -30.72
C GLU A 163 28.93 40.73 -30.20
N GLU A 164 29.44 40.48 -29.00
CA GLU A 164 30.57 41.20 -28.44
C GLU A 164 31.82 41.01 -29.29
N GLN A 165 32.15 39.78 -29.68
CA GLN A 165 33.28 39.52 -30.58
C GLN A 165 33.15 40.26 -31.91
N ARG A 166 31.99 40.30 -32.55
CA ARG A 166 31.73 41.03 -33.78
C ARG A 166 31.99 42.53 -33.57
N ARG A 167 31.50 43.08 -32.43
CA ARG A 167 31.71 44.50 -32.09
C ARG A 167 33.20 44.83 -31.93
N LEU A 168 33.98 44.00 -31.25
CA LEU A 168 35.42 44.16 -31.09
C LEU A 168 36.17 44.11 -32.42
N ILE A 169 35.83 43.16 -33.30
CA ILE A 169 36.42 43.05 -34.63
C ILE A 169 36.14 44.32 -35.44
N GLN A 170 34.93 44.87 -35.43
CA GLN A 170 34.58 46.10 -36.12
C GLN A 170 35.43 47.31 -35.63
N LEU A 171 35.57 47.42 -34.30
CA LEU A 171 36.41 48.50 -33.72
C LEU A 171 37.89 48.37 -34.13
N LEU A 172 38.45 47.18 -34.17
CA LEU A 172 39.84 46.96 -34.60
C LEU A 172 40.03 47.31 -36.08
N ILE A 173 39.11 47.01 -36.96
CA ILE A 173 39.15 47.35 -38.37
C ILE A 173 39.09 48.87 -38.53
N GLN A 174 38.26 49.58 -37.75
CA GLN A 174 38.18 51.07 -37.81
C GLN A 174 39.45 51.79 -37.31
N GLN A 175 40.21 51.16 -36.43
CA GLN A 175 41.51 51.75 -35.96
C GLN A 175 42.66 51.57 -36.91
N GLN A 176 42.55 50.68 -37.91
CA GLN A 176 43.60 50.40 -38.90
C GLN A 176 43.36 51.12 -40.24
N ALA A 177 42.21 51.79 -40.40
CA ALA A 177 41.82 52.56 -41.58
C ALA A 177 42.08 54.06 -41.34
#